data_9b18e3213ec9b3d9b40146681f48866e
#
_entry.id   9b18e3213ec9b3d9b40146681f48866e
#
_cell.length_a   1.000
_cell.length_b   1.000
_cell.length_c   1.000
_cell.angle_alpha   90.00
_cell.angle_beta   90.00
_cell.angle_gamma   90.00
#
_symmetry.space_group_name_H-M   'P 1'
#
loop_
_entity.id
_entity.type
_entity.pdbx_description
1 polymer ?
#
loop_
_entity_poly.entity_id
_entity_poly.type
_entity_poly.pdbx_seq_one_letter_code
_entity_poly.pdbx_strand_id
1 'polypeptide(L)'
;LVAPITDPISGQPESKHTPIKIEPYQPAWQGFVLSRERLEFAAASYCAVSRGAGYWRHEIAGETLPENWRDWVQATLTQSATWTEYRDAAMGRYRAAAWQDGHLAAVFFIAPDQRLPEREWLSSLFNQPQLSPVELAGLLSARPPKGAVADTGRIVCACHSVGEKTILNTIKAQGLSSVEAVGACLKAGTG
;
A
#
# COMPACT_ATOMS: atom_id res chain seq x y z
N LEU A 1 -18.34 -9.51 -22.95
CA LEU A 1 -19.81 -9.52 -23.15
C LEU A 1 -20.14 -10.54 -24.22
N VAL A 2 -21.04 -11.45 -23.92
CA VAL A 2 -21.59 -12.44 -24.86
C VAL A 2 -23.02 -11.99 -25.18
N ALA A 3 -23.28 -11.65 -26.42
CA ALA A 3 -24.62 -11.32 -26.88
C ALA A 3 -25.17 -12.51 -27.69
N PRO A 4 -26.39 -13.00 -27.43
CA PRO A 4 -27.03 -13.99 -28.28
C PRO A 4 -27.37 -13.36 -29.63
N ILE A 5 -26.94 -13.98 -30.68
CA ILE A 5 -27.37 -13.67 -32.06
C ILE A 5 -27.90 -14.93 -32.70
N THR A 6 -28.69 -14.76 -33.72
CA THR A 6 -29.22 -15.90 -34.50
C THR A 6 -28.45 -15.93 -35.83
N ASP A 7 -27.87 -17.08 -36.15
CA ASP A 7 -27.27 -17.30 -37.45
C ASP A 7 -28.34 -17.14 -38.55
N PRO A 8 -28.17 -16.23 -39.48
CA PRO A 8 -29.18 -15.94 -40.50
C PRO A 8 -29.41 -17.11 -41.52
N ILE A 9 -28.48 -18.07 -41.58
CA ILE A 9 -28.55 -19.21 -42.50
C ILE A 9 -29.16 -20.41 -41.81
N SER A 10 -28.68 -20.77 -40.63
CA SER A 10 -29.10 -21.99 -39.92
C SER A 10 -30.27 -21.77 -38.95
N GLY A 11 -30.55 -20.51 -38.58
CA GLY A 11 -31.54 -20.16 -37.56
C GLY A 11 -31.14 -20.57 -36.13
N GLN A 12 -29.94 -21.10 -35.95
CA GLN A 12 -29.46 -21.54 -34.65
C GLN A 12 -28.93 -20.35 -33.82
N PRO A 13 -29.09 -20.41 -32.48
CA PRO A 13 -28.50 -19.41 -31.59
C PRO A 13 -26.98 -19.51 -31.66
N GLU A 14 -26.35 -18.38 -31.96
CA GLU A 14 -24.89 -18.22 -31.97
C GLU A 14 -24.48 -17.19 -30.92
N SER A 15 -23.30 -17.35 -30.36
CA SER A 15 -22.75 -16.42 -29.38
C SER A 15 -21.66 -15.56 -30.00
N LYS A 16 -21.91 -14.26 -30.10
CA LYS A 16 -20.89 -13.30 -30.57
C LYS A 16 -20.03 -12.84 -29.38
N HIS A 17 -18.75 -13.14 -29.44
CA HIS A 17 -17.77 -12.62 -28.49
C HIS A 17 -17.29 -11.26 -28.99
N THR A 18 -17.61 -10.21 -28.23
CA THR A 18 -17.08 -8.87 -28.49
C THR A 18 -15.91 -8.66 -27.54
N PRO A 19 -14.68 -8.45 -28.06
CA PRO A 19 -13.54 -8.15 -27.20
C PRO A 19 -13.79 -6.84 -26.45
N ILE A 20 -13.60 -6.86 -25.14
CA ILE A 20 -13.63 -5.66 -24.31
C ILE A 20 -12.21 -5.11 -24.27
N LYS A 21 -12.02 -3.93 -24.79
CA LYS A 21 -10.77 -3.20 -24.63
C LYS A 21 -10.74 -2.63 -23.20
N ILE A 22 -9.83 -3.12 -22.40
CA ILE A 22 -9.60 -2.58 -21.05
C ILE A 22 -8.49 -1.54 -21.19
N GLU A 23 -8.80 -0.29 -20.88
CA GLU A 23 -7.80 0.77 -20.78
C GLU A 23 -7.29 0.82 -19.34
N PRO A 24 -5.95 1.01 -19.13
CA PRO A 24 -5.41 1.16 -17.80
C PRO A 24 -6.04 2.37 -17.09
N TYR A 25 -6.44 2.20 -15.83
CA TYR A 25 -6.90 3.31 -15.01
C TYR A 25 -5.76 4.31 -14.78
N GLN A 26 -6.00 5.57 -15.11
CA GLN A 26 -5.03 6.64 -14.97
C GLN A 26 -5.60 7.70 -14.01
N PRO A 27 -5.33 7.58 -12.70
CA PRO A 27 -5.78 8.57 -11.73
C PRO A 27 -5.01 9.89 -11.86
N ALA A 28 -5.62 11.00 -11.45
CA ALA A 28 -4.95 12.28 -11.33
C ALA A 28 -3.92 12.30 -10.18
N TRP A 29 -4.15 11.45 -9.17
CA TRP A 29 -3.24 11.23 -8.06
C TRP A 29 -3.41 9.82 -7.51
N GLN A 30 -2.35 9.33 -6.88
CA GLN A 30 -2.34 8.05 -6.20
C GLN A 30 -1.45 8.10 -4.97
N GLY A 31 -1.63 7.18 -4.07
CA GLY A 31 -0.88 7.15 -2.84
C GLY A 31 -1.07 5.88 -2.04
N PHE A 32 -0.36 5.81 -0.96
CA PHE A 32 -0.62 4.82 0.07
C PHE A 32 -0.69 5.47 1.45
N VAL A 33 -1.43 4.82 2.33
CA VAL A 33 -1.51 5.17 3.74
C VAL A 33 -1.22 3.94 4.56
N LEU A 34 -0.33 4.08 5.54
CA LEU A 34 -0.15 3.09 6.60
C LEU A 34 -0.72 3.71 7.88
N SER A 35 -1.52 2.95 8.64
CA SER A 35 -2.20 3.47 9.83
C SER A 35 -2.43 2.39 10.88
N ARG A 36 -2.54 2.75 12.16
CA ARG A 36 -2.91 1.80 13.21
C ARG A 36 -4.36 1.38 13.13
N GLU A 37 -5.22 2.25 12.66
CA GLU A 37 -6.65 2.00 12.48
C GLU A 37 -7.00 1.87 11.01
N ARG A 38 -8.07 1.13 10.71
CA ARG A 38 -8.64 1.10 9.37
C ARG A 38 -9.29 2.44 9.08
N LEU A 39 -8.82 3.11 8.03
CA LEU A 39 -9.32 4.42 7.60
C LEU A 39 -10.27 4.29 6.42
N GLU A 40 -11.16 5.26 6.28
CA GLU A 40 -12.07 5.40 5.14
C GLU A 40 -11.75 6.69 4.37
N PHE A 41 -11.79 6.61 3.05
CA PHE A 41 -11.42 7.70 2.15
C PHE A 41 -12.57 8.01 1.21
N ALA A 42 -13.54 8.79 1.69
CA ALA A 42 -14.77 9.11 0.96
C ALA A 42 -14.52 9.80 -0.41
N ALA A 43 -13.42 10.54 -0.54
CA ALA A 43 -13.07 11.27 -1.77
C ALA A 43 -12.09 10.52 -2.69
N ALA A 44 -11.70 9.28 -2.36
CA ALA A 44 -10.89 8.45 -3.24
C ALA A 44 -11.80 7.68 -4.21
N SER A 45 -11.46 7.68 -5.49
CA SER A 45 -12.17 6.89 -6.51
C SER A 45 -11.81 5.40 -6.43
N TYR A 46 -10.67 5.10 -5.85
CA TYR A 46 -10.17 3.74 -5.63
C TYR A 46 -9.53 3.64 -4.25
N CYS A 47 -9.84 2.57 -3.54
CA CYS A 47 -9.21 2.23 -2.26
C CYS A 47 -9.13 0.71 -2.13
N ALA A 48 -7.91 0.17 -2.05
CA ALA A 48 -7.66 -1.21 -1.66
C ALA A 48 -7.05 -1.24 -0.26
N VAL A 49 -7.56 -2.13 0.59
CA VAL A 49 -7.17 -2.21 2.01
C VAL A 49 -6.64 -3.59 2.31
N SER A 50 -5.51 -3.65 3.00
CA SER A 50 -4.94 -4.89 3.53
C SER A 50 -4.46 -4.69 4.97
N ARG A 51 -4.42 -5.77 5.74
CA ARG A 51 -3.96 -5.75 7.13
C ARG A 51 -2.54 -6.32 7.20
N GLY A 52 -1.62 -5.55 7.78
CA GLY A 52 -0.29 -5.99 8.16
C GLY A 52 -0.18 -6.29 9.65
N ALA A 53 1.01 -6.64 10.11
CA ALA A 53 1.31 -6.84 11.52
C ALA A 53 1.37 -5.49 12.26
N GLY A 54 0.33 -5.17 13.03
CA GLY A 54 0.25 -3.92 13.80
C GLY A 54 -0.16 -2.67 13.01
N TYR A 55 -0.55 -2.81 11.73
CA TYR A 55 -0.96 -1.69 10.89
C TYR A 55 -1.98 -2.11 9.81
N TRP A 56 -2.65 -1.12 9.24
CA TRP A 56 -3.45 -1.22 8.03
C TRP A 56 -2.73 -0.54 6.88
N ARG A 57 -2.80 -1.12 5.71
CA ARG A 57 -2.29 -0.55 4.46
C ARG A 57 -3.45 -0.23 3.55
N HIS A 58 -3.47 0.99 3.05
CA HIS A 58 -4.46 1.48 2.10
C HIS A 58 -3.70 1.94 0.85
N GLU A 59 -4.04 1.40 -0.30
CA GLU A 59 -3.65 1.92 -1.60
C GLU A 59 -4.80 2.74 -2.14
N ILE A 60 -4.57 4.00 -2.42
CA ILE A 60 -5.60 4.97 -2.75
C ILE A 60 -5.29 5.70 -4.04
N ALA A 61 -6.33 6.06 -4.78
CA ALA A 61 -6.20 6.89 -5.98
C ALA A 61 -7.47 7.71 -6.22
N GLY A 62 -7.34 8.82 -6.93
CA GLY A 62 -8.47 9.68 -7.24
C GLY A 62 -8.33 10.40 -8.57
N GLU A 63 -9.47 10.79 -9.13
CA GLU A 63 -9.56 11.51 -10.40
C GLU A 63 -9.53 13.02 -10.22
N THR A 64 -9.89 13.49 -9.04
CA THR A 64 -9.95 14.92 -8.71
C THR A 64 -9.00 15.21 -7.56
N LEU A 65 -8.15 16.23 -7.73
CA LEU A 65 -7.26 16.71 -6.68
C LEU A 65 -8.09 17.39 -5.58
N PRO A 66 -7.87 17.05 -4.30
CA PRO A 66 -8.42 17.82 -3.19
C PRO A 66 -7.95 19.27 -3.23
N GLU A 67 -8.81 20.22 -2.85
CA GLU A 67 -8.43 21.63 -2.72
C GLU A 67 -7.29 21.82 -1.74
N ASN A 68 -7.34 21.09 -0.62
CA ASN A 68 -6.32 21.11 0.42
C ASN A 68 -6.04 19.69 0.93
N TRP A 69 -4.82 19.22 0.70
CA TRP A 69 -4.37 17.91 1.16
C TRP A 69 -4.38 17.76 2.69
N ARG A 70 -4.02 18.83 3.41
CA ARG A 70 -4.01 18.81 4.88
C ARG A 70 -5.41 18.52 5.42
N ASP A 71 -6.41 19.28 4.97
CA ASP A 71 -7.78 19.13 5.42
C ASP A 71 -8.31 17.75 5.05
N TRP A 72 -7.98 17.30 3.85
CA TRP A 72 -8.37 15.98 3.36
C TRP A 72 -7.80 14.83 4.24
N VAL A 73 -6.50 14.85 4.57
CA VAL A 73 -5.90 13.79 5.42
C VAL A 73 -6.35 13.91 6.87
N GLN A 74 -6.55 15.11 7.38
CA GLN A 74 -7.03 15.31 8.75
C GLN A 74 -8.45 14.79 8.94
N ALA A 75 -9.29 14.93 7.94
CA ALA A 75 -10.66 14.40 7.96
C ALA A 75 -10.74 12.86 7.98
N THR A 76 -9.66 12.16 7.64
CA THR A 76 -9.64 10.68 7.65
C THR A 76 -9.41 10.07 9.02
N LEU A 77 -8.88 10.84 9.99
CA LEU A 77 -8.64 10.36 11.35
C LEU A 77 -9.80 10.75 12.26
N THR A 78 -10.30 9.77 13.00
CA THR A 78 -11.43 9.98 13.93
C THR A 78 -11.01 10.67 15.22
N GLN A 79 -9.74 10.61 15.59
CA GLN A 79 -9.20 11.18 16.81
C GLN A 79 -8.27 12.36 16.53
N SER A 80 -8.17 13.27 17.48
CA SER A 80 -7.23 14.38 17.42
C SER A 80 -5.79 13.87 17.32
N ALA A 81 -5.03 14.43 16.39
CA ALA A 81 -3.64 14.08 16.16
C ALA A 81 -2.77 15.31 15.97
N THR A 82 -1.50 15.22 16.34
CA THR A 82 -0.49 16.18 15.90
C THR A 82 0.08 15.75 14.56
N TRP A 83 0.50 16.70 13.73
CA TRP A 83 0.86 16.44 12.35
C TRP A 83 2.25 16.99 12.01
N THR A 84 2.98 16.18 11.24
CA THR A 84 4.19 16.62 10.52
C THR A 84 3.91 16.42 9.04
N GLU A 85 4.16 17.42 8.22
CA GLU A 85 3.85 17.38 6.80
C GLU A 85 4.95 17.94 5.91
N TYR A 86 4.98 17.46 4.68
CA TYR A 86 5.80 17.97 3.59
C TYR A 86 4.95 18.10 2.33
N ARG A 87 4.99 19.27 1.70
CA ARG A 87 4.31 19.56 0.47
C ARG A 87 5.29 20.04 -0.60
N ASP A 88 5.30 19.40 -1.72
CA ASP A 88 5.99 19.83 -2.94
C ASP A 88 4.93 20.16 -4.01
N ALA A 89 4.56 21.43 -4.07
CA ALA A 89 3.53 21.89 -5.00
C ALA A 89 3.97 21.77 -6.46
N ALA A 90 5.28 21.93 -6.75
CA ALA A 90 5.81 21.83 -8.10
C ALA A 90 5.75 20.39 -8.65
N MET A 91 5.95 19.40 -7.78
CA MET A 91 5.89 17.99 -8.14
C MET A 91 4.54 17.34 -7.79
N GLY A 92 3.57 18.10 -7.28
CA GLY A 92 2.27 17.58 -6.89
C GLY A 92 2.34 16.53 -5.76
N ARG A 93 3.37 16.57 -4.91
CA ARG A 93 3.57 15.56 -3.86
C ARG A 93 3.13 16.07 -2.51
N TYR A 94 2.46 15.21 -1.78
CA TYR A 94 2.10 15.46 -0.39
C TYR A 94 2.48 14.27 0.49
N ARG A 95 3.05 14.54 1.64
CA ARG A 95 3.44 13.55 2.64
C ARG A 95 3.09 14.06 4.02
N ALA A 96 2.54 13.20 4.86
CA ALA A 96 2.19 13.56 6.22
C ALA A 96 2.40 12.38 7.17
N ALA A 97 2.65 12.70 8.42
CA ALA A 97 2.64 11.76 9.53
C ALA A 97 1.74 12.31 10.63
N ALA A 98 0.87 11.47 11.15
CA ALA A 98 -0.02 11.76 12.25
C ALA A 98 0.46 11.06 13.52
N TRP A 99 0.38 11.75 14.65
CA TRP A 99 0.81 11.30 15.95
C TRP A 99 -0.33 11.38 16.95
N GLN A 100 -0.56 10.30 17.69
CA GLN A 100 -1.53 10.23 18.79
C GLN A 100 -0.81 9.70 20.01
N ASP A 101 -0.93 10.38 21.15
CA ASP A 101 -0.28 10.01 22.41
C ASP A 101 1.22 9.71 22.29
N GLY A 102 1.92 10.44 21.43
CA GLY A 102 3.35 10.26 21.16
C GLY A 102 3.70 9.08 20.25
N HIS A 103 2.72 8.32 19.76
CA HIS A 103 2.91 7.19 18.85
C HIS A 103 2.56 7.55 17.40
N LEU A 104 3.25 6.95 16.46
CA LEU A 104 2.92 7.06 15.03
C LEU A 104 1.55 6.43 14.78
N ALA A 105 0.56 7.23 14.43
CA ALA A 105 -0.81 6.80 14.15
C ALA A 105 -1.02 6.49 12.67
N ALA A 106 -0.52 7.36 11.78
CA ALA A 106 -0.62 7.16 10.34
C ALA A 106 0.50 7.86 9.58
N VAL A 107 0.82 7.36 8.38
CA VAL A 107 1.64 8.05 7.38
C VAL A 107 0.94 8.06 6.04
N PHE A 108 1.04 9.17 5.32
CA PHE A 108 0.43 9.43 4.03
C PHE A 108 1.50 9.77 3.01
N PHE A 109 1.50 9.08 1.87
CA PHE A 109 2.37 9.36 0.74
C PHE A 109 1.54 9.46 -0.52
N ILE A 110 1.43 10.65 -1.10
CA ILE A 110 0.59 10.95 -2.24
C ILE A 110 1.44 11.60 -3.33
N ALA A 111 1.23 11.17 -4.57
CA ALA A 111 1.91 11.68 -5.74
C ALA A 111 1.00 11.63 -6.98
N PRO A 112 1.26 12.44 -8.02
CA PRO A 112 0.54 12.36 -9.28
C PRO A 112 0.96 11.17 -10.14
N ASP A 113 2.07 10.53 -9.80
CA ASP A 113 2.67 9.43 -10.55
C ASP A 113 2.94 8.21 -9.67
N GLN A 114 3.36 7.09 -10.30
CA GLN A 114 3.63 5.84 -9.60
C GLN A 114 4.95 5.83 -8.81
N ARG A 115 5.69 6.93 -8.75
CA ARG A 115 6.96 7.04 -8.03
C ARG A 115 6.75 7.26 -6.53
N LEU A 116 6.08 6.29 -5.91
CA LEU A 116 5.90 6.21 -4.47
C LEU A 116 7.07 5.45 -3.83
N PRO A 117 7.46 5.80 -2.61
CA PRO A 117 8.55 5.09 -1.92
C PRO A 117 8.15 3.67 -1.50
N GLU A 118 9.18 2.87 -1.21
CA GLU A 118 9.01 1.54 -0.64
C GLU A 118 8.37 1.63 0.75
N ARG A 119 7.50 0.64 1.05
CA ARG A 119 6.65 0.66 2.25
C ARG A 119 7.22 -0.15 3.40
N GLU A 120 8.19 -1.02 3.14
CA GLU A 120 8.67 -2.02 4.09
C GLU A 120 9.19 -1.38 5.38
N TRP A 121 10.14 -0.45 5.25
CA TRP A 121 10.66 0.25 6.42
C TRP A 121 9.59 1.06 7.14
N LEU A 122 8.76 1.81 6.40
CA LEU A 122 7.68 2.60 7.00
C LEU A 122 6.71 1.73 7.79
N SER A 123 6.37 0.54 7.29
CA SER A 123 5.49 -0.39 7.98
C SER A 123 6.10 -0.95 9.26
N SER A 124 7.41 -1.15 9.30
CA SER A 124 8.11 -1.63 10.49
C SER A 124 8.05 -0.64 11.66
N LEU A 125 7.90 0.66 11.37
CA LEU A 125 7.82 1.71 12.40
C LEU A 125 6.55 1.59 13.27
N PHE A 126 5.49 0.97 12.75
CA PHE A 126 4.25 0.75 13.51
C PHE A 126 4.37 -0.30 14.62
N ASN A 127 5.42 -1.12 14.60
CA ASN A 127 5.71 -2.11 15.63
C ASN A 127 6.61 -1.56 16.75
N GLN A 128 7.04 -0.29 16.63
CA GLN A 128 7.89 0.36 17.62
C GLN A 128 7.08 1.22 18.58
N PRO A 129 7.40 1.23 19.87
CA PRO A 129 6.73 2.11 20.84
C PRO A 129 7.09 3.59 20.64
N GLN A 130 8.33 3.87 20.23
CA GLN A 130 8.83 5.20 19.96
C GLN A 130 9.84 5.17 18.80
N LEU A 131 9.85 6.23 18.00
CA LEU A 131 10.81 6.38 16.92
C LEU A 131 12.05 7.15 17.43
N SER A 132 13.21 6.69 16.98
CA SER A 132 14.48 7.40 17.22
C SER A 132 14.54 8.73 16.43
N PRO A 133 15.37 9.69 16.83
CA PRO A 133 15.53 10.95 16.09
C PRO A 133 15.94 10.75 14.63
N VAL A 134 16.70 9.69 14.32
CA VAL A 134 17.14 9.37 12.95
C VAL A 134 15.99 8.84 12.12
N GLU A 135 15.12 8.01 12.70
CA GLU A 135 13.91 7.52 12.03
C GLU A 135 12.91 8.66 11.78
N LEU A 136 12.74 9.56 12.75
CA LEU A 136 11.92 10.76 12.59
C LEU A 136 12.41 11.63 11.43
N ALA A 137 13.72 11.87 11.33
CA ALA A 137 14.32 12.65 10.25
C ALA A 137 14.12 11.99 8.87
N GLY A 138 14.10 10.66 8.83
CA GLY A 138 13.90 9.87 7.61
C GLY A 138 12.43 9.69 7.19
N LEU A 139 11.48 9.88 8.11
CA LEU A 139 10.09 9.44 7.98
C LEU A 139 9.40 9.98 6.72
N LEU A 140 9.29 11.29 6.55
CA LEU A 140 8.61 11.89 5.39
C LEU A 140 9.40 11.78 4.08
N SER A 141 10.68 11.48 4.13
CA SER A 141 11.46 11.15 2.94
C SER A 141 11.41 9.66 2.57
N ALA A 142 10.84 8.83 3.47
CA ALA A 142 10.85 7.37 3.40
C ALA A 142 12.27 6.80 3.25
N ARG A 143 13.25 7.45 3.91
CA ARG A 143 14.66 7.04 3.89
C ARG A 143 15.01 6.36 5.20
N PRO A 144 15.17 5.02 5.20
CA PRO A 144 15.58 4.30 6.38
C PRO A 144 16.99 4.70 6.81
N PRO A 145 17.28 4.69 8.12
CA PRO A 145 18.64 4.74 8.62
C PRO A 145 19.50 3.63 8.00
N LYS A 146 20.81 3.85 7.89
CA LYS A 146 21.73 2.82 7.40
C LYS A 146 21.60 1.56 8.26
N GLY A 147 21.32 0.41 7.61
CA GLY A 147 21.14 -0.89 8.27
C GLY A 147 19.78 -1.12 8.92
N ALA A 148 18.83 -0.18 8.84
CA ALA A 148 17.48 -0.36 9.40
C ALA A 148 16.59 -1.33 8.61
N VAL A 149 16.87 -1.53 7.33
CA VAL A 149 16.17 -2.50 6.50
C VAL A 149 17.09 -3.68 6.31
N ALA A 150 16.66 -4.86 6.76
CA ALA A 150 17.35 -6.10 6.43
C ALA A 150 17.27 -6.27 4.90
N ASP A 151 18.36 -6.69 4.29
CA ASP A 151 18.33 -7.03 2.86
C ASP A 151 17.52 -8.33 2.66
N THR A 152 16.22 -8.16 2.53
CA THR A 152 15.26 -9.25 2.35
C THR A 152 15.28 -9.81 0.92
N GLY A 153 16.00 -9.15 0.00
CA GLY A 153 15.97 -9.45 -1.43
C GLY A 153 14.66 -9.01 -2.09
N ARG A 154 14.38 -9.54 -3.27
CA ARG A 154 13.14 -9.24 -3.99
C ARG A 154 11.93 -9.72 -3.19
N ILE A 155 10.92 -8.84 -3.03
CA ILE A 155 9.67 -9.22 -2.34
C ILE A 155 8.94 -10.28 -3.15
N VAL A 156 8.69 -11.42 -2.51
CA VAL A 156 7.96 -12.57 -3.07
C VAL A 156 6.51 -12.59 -2.61
N CYS A 157 6.28 -12.22 -1.34
CA CYS A 157 4.93 -12.10 -0.78
C CYS A 157 4.68 -10.67 -0.33
N ALA A 158 3.89 -9.91 -1.10
CA ALA A 158 3.59 -8.51 -0.81
C ALA A 158 2.70 -8.32 0.43
N CYS A 159 1.77 -9.26 0.71
CA CYS A 159 0.85 -9.18 1.85
C CYS A 159 1.58 -9.18 3.20
N HIS A 160 2.68 -9.95 3.28
CA HIS A 160 3.48 -10.10 4.50
C HIS A 160 4.90 -9.54 4.35
N SER A 161 5.18 -8.82 3.25
CA SER A 161 6.50 -8.24 2.94
C SER A 161 7.65 -9.25 3.06
N VAL A 162 7.42 -10.50 2.60
CA VAL A 162 8.41 -11.57 2.66
C VAL A 162 9.27 -11.56 1.41
N GLY A 163 10.56 -11.31 1.59
CA GLY A 163 11.53 -11.30 0.51
C GLY A 163 12.22 -12.65 0.28
N GLU A 164 12.81 -12.81 -0.90
CA GLU A 164 13.51 -14.02 -1.33
C GLU A 164 14.61 -14.44 -0.35
N LYS A 165 15.45 -13.50 0.10
CA LYS A 165 16.52 -13.79 1.06
C LYS A 165 15.98 -14.20 2.42
N THR A 166 14.86 -13.61 2.86
CA THR A 166 14.18 -14.04 4.09
C THR A 166 13.75 -15.49 3.98
N ILE A 167 13.12 -15.88 2.88
CA ILE A 167 12.72 -17.27 2.64
C ILE A 167 13.92 -18.19 2.67
N LEU A 168 14.97 -17.89 1.89
CA LEU A 168 16.18 -18.72 1.81
C LEU A 168 16.88 -18.87 3.17
N ASN A 169 17.00 -17.79 3.93
CA ASN A 169 17.63 -17.81 5.25
C ASN A 169 16.79 -18.62 6.25
N THR A 170 15.46 -18.50 6.21
CA THR A 170 14.57 -19.26 7.10
C THR A 170 14.61 -20.76 6.76
N ILE A 171 14.58 -21.10 5.46
CA ILE A 171 14.74 -22.50 5.02
C ILE A 171 16.05 -23.10 5.57
N LYS A 172 17.16 -22.39 5.41
CA LYS A 172 18.48 -22.86 5.90
C LYS A 172 18.54 -22.96 7.42
N ALA A 173 18.02 -21.95 8.13
CA ALA A 173 18.09 -21.89 9.59
C ALA A 173 17.21 -22.93 10.29
N GLN A 174 16.05 -23.25 9.70
CA GLN A 174 15.03 -24.13 10.30
C GLN A 174 14.92 -25.50 9.59
N GLY A 175 15.71 -25.72 8.52
CA GLY A 175 15.68 -26.99 7.78
C GLY A 175 14.33 -27.26 7.11
N LEU A 176 13.62 -26.20 6.68
CA LEU A 176 12.30 -26.35 6.07
C LEU A 176 12.41 -27.04 4.70
N SER A 177 11.59 -28.04 4.45
CA SER A 177 11.64 -28.88 3.24
C SER A 177 10.38 -28.82 2.38
N SER A 178 9.36 -28.03 2.76
CA SER A 178 8.15 -27.90 1.98
C SER A 178 7.64 -26.45 1.90
N VAL A 179 6.84 -26.16 0.88
CA VAL A 179 6.22 -24.85 0.69
C VAL A 179 5.24 -24.52 1.84
N GLU A 180 4.52 -25.55 2.31
CA GLU A 180 3.55 -25.41 3.42
C GLU A 180 4.28 -25.04 4.71
N ALA A 181 5.45 -25.61 4.98
CA ALA A 181 6.27 -25.29 6.14
C ALA A 181 6.77 -23.83 6.07
N VAL A 182 7.20 -23.38 4.90
CA VAL A 182 7.59 -21.98 4.67
C VAL A 182 6.40 -21.06 4.86
N GLY A 183 5.24 -21.39 4.30
CA GLY A 183 3.99 -20.63 4.45
C GLY A 183 3.56 -20.54 5.91
N ALA A 184 3.61 -21.63 6.66
CA ALA A 184 3.27 -21.64 8.09
C ALA A 184 4.22 -20.76 8.92
N CYS A 185 5.52 -20.77 8.61
CA CYS A 185 6.54 -20.02 9.33
C CYS A 185 6.50 -18.52 9.00
N LEU A 186 6.46 -18.17 7.72
CA LEU A 186 6.56 -16.78 7.23
C LEU A 186 5.24 -16.16 6.82
N LYS A 187 4.14 -16.92 6.84
CA LYS A 187 2.82 -16.55 6.31
C LYS A 187 2.86 -16.18 4.81
N ALA A 188 3.94 -16.55 4.11
CA ALA A 188 4.07 -16.27 2.68
C ALA A 188 3.08 -17.13 1.88
N GLY A 189 2.28 -16.48 1.01
CA GLY A 189 1.26 -17.17 0.21
C GLY A 189 -0.02 -17.55 0.95
N THR A 190 -0.28 -17.00 2.14
CA THR A 190 -1.49 -17.25 2.94
C THR A 190 -2.52 -16.11 2.88
N GLY A 191 -2.25 -15.07 2.10
CA GLY A 191 -3.13 -13.91 1.90
C GLY A 191 -4.02 -14.02 0.68
#